data_7b542d43cd06885b19b888668fa59473
#
_entry.id   7b542d43cd06885b19b888668fa59473
#
_cell.length_a   1.000
_cell.length_b   1.000
_cell.length_c   1.000
_cell.angle_alpha   90.00
_cell.angle_beta   90.00
_cell.angle_gamma   90.00
#
_symmetry.space_group_name_H-M   'P 1'
#
loop_
_entity.id
_entity.type
_entity.pdbx_description
1 polymer ?
#
loop_
_entity_poly.entity_id
_entity_poly.type
_entity_poly.pdbx_seq_one_letter_code
_entity_poly.pdbx_strand_id
1 'polypeptide(L)'
;MLHIKRLEEGVELFKALGSELRINILKLLLEYKEMNMNELASHLGITNGALTSHIKKMEEVSLITILSERGGHGNQKLCRIGLDKNLVEIQQ
;
A
#
# COMPACT_ATOMS: atom_id res chain seq x y z
N MET A 1 11.97 -0.72 11.19
CA MET A 1 11.46 -0.23 12.48
C MET A 1 10.38 0.82 12.24
N LEU A 2 9.37 0.83 13.05
CA LEU A 2 8.28 1.78 12.96
C LEU A 2 8.50 2.89 13.98
N HIS A 3 8.54 4.14 13.51
CA HIS A 3 8.69 5.30 14.38
C HIS A 3 7.36 6.05 14.47
N ILE A 4 6.82 6.13 15.66
CA ILE A 4 5.58 6.88 15.92
C ILE A 4 5.88 7.89 17.00
N LYS A 5 5.79 9.18 16.66
CA LYS A 5 6.13 10.25 17.59
C LYS A 5 5.03 10.47 18.62
N ARG A 6 3.78 10.27 18.27
CA ARG A 6 2.63 10.44 19.13
C ARG A 6 1.65 9.30 18.91
N LEU A 7 0.91 8.96 19.95
CA LEU A 7 -0.12 7.94 19.83
C LEU A 7 -1.19 8.34 18.82
N GLU A 8 -1.53 9.63 18.76
CA GLU A 8 -2.53 10.11 17.81
C GLU A 8 -2.09 9.88 16.36
N GLU A 9 -0.81 10.07 16.10
CA GLU A 9 -0.25 9.79 14.77
C GLU A 9 -0.30 8.30 14.46
N GLY A 10 -0.08 7.48 15.50
CA GLY A 10 -0.10 6.04 15.34
C GLY A 10 -1.48 5.46 15.10
N VAL A 11 -2.54 6.12 15.57
CA VAL A 11 -3.91 5.60 15.45
C VAL A 11 -4.29 5.35 13.99
N GLU A 12 -4.05 6.34 13.12
CA GLU A 12 -4.39 6.17 11.71
C GLU A 12 -3.55 5.08 11.05
N LEU A 13 -2.27 5.00 11.41
CA LEU A 13 -1.41 3.95 10.92
C LEU A 13 -1.90 2.57 11.38
N PHE A 14 -2.23 2.43 12.65
CA PHE A 14 -2.72 1.17 13.19
C PHE A 14 -4.04 0.76 12.56
N LYS A 15 -4.94 1.72 12.30
CA LYS A 15 -6.18 1.43 11.59
C LYS A 15 -5.91 0.92 10.19
N ALA A 16 -4.96 1.53 9.50
CA ALA A 16 -4.60 1.10 8.14
C ALA A 16 -3.99 -0.30 8.14
N LEU A 17 -3.26 -0.66 9.18
CA LEU A 17 -2.64 -1.98 9.32
C LEU A 17 -3.55 -3.01 9.97
N GLY A 18 -4.71 -2.61 10.50
CA GLY A 18 -5.61 -3.48 11.23
C GLY A 18 -6.39 -4.48 10.40
N SER A 19 -6.00 -4.68 9.16
CA SER A 19 -6.64 -5.61 8.24
C SER A 19 -5.61 -6.61 7.73
N GLU A 20 -5.93 -7.89 7.82
CA GLU A 20 -5.08 -8.94 7.27
C GLU A 20 -4.80 -8.72 5.79
N LEU A 21 -5.84 -8.28 5.04
CA LEU A 21 -5.70 -8.00 3.63
C LEU A 21 -4.66 -6.90 3.37
N ARG A 22 -4.68 -5.85 4.18
CA ARG A 22 -3.71 -4.75 4.02
C ARG A 22 -2.29 -5.20 4.33
N ILE A 23 -2.13 -6.06 5.32
CA ILE A 23 -0.83 -6.65 5.62
C ILE A 23 -0.34 -7.47 4.42
N ASN A 24 -1.24 -8.25 3.81
CA ASN A 24 -0.89 -9.05 2.63
C ASN A 24 -0.50 -8.18 1.45
N ILE A 25 -1.16 -7.04 1.26
CA ILE A 25 -0.79 -6.07 0.22
C ILE A 25 0.66 -5.61 0.44
N LEU A 26 1.00 -5.23 1.67
CA LEU A 26 2.36 -4.79 1.98
C LEU A 26 3.38 -5.89 1.75
N LYS A 27 3.06 -7.12 2.13
CA LYS A 27 3.96 -8.26 1.90
C LYS A 27 4.24 -8.46 0.43
N LEU A 28 3.22 -8.36 -0.41
CA LEU A 28 3.39 -8.50 -1.85
C LEU A 28 4.27 -7.38 -2.41
N LEU A 29 4.05 -6.15 -1.97
CA LEU A 29 4.82 -5.01 -2.46
C LEU A 29 6.26 -5.04 -1.96
N LEU A 30 6.51 -5.60 -0.78
CA LEU A 30 7.87 -5.81 -0.30
C LEU A 30 8.60 -6.86 -1.15
N GLU A 31 7.88 -7.89 -1.58
CA GLU A 31 8.47 -8.95 -2.39
C GLU A 31 8.72 -8.53 -3.82
N TYR A 32 7.73 -7.93 -4.46
CA TYR A 32 7.78 -7.59 -5.89
C TYR A 32 8.17 -6.15 -6.19
N LYS A 33 8.33 -5.34 -5.15
CA LYS A 33 8.68 -3.91 -5.19
C LYS A 33 7.59 -3.03 -5.74
N GLU A 34 6.98 -3.39 -6.87
CA GLU A 34 5.83 -2.68 -7.40
C GLU A 34 4.94 -3.65 -8.15
N MET A 35 3.64 -3.38 -8.12
CA MET A 35 2.65 -4.19 -8.83
C MET A 35 1.56 -3.27 -9.33
N ASN A 36 0.98 -3.59 -10.50
CA ASN A 36 -0.19 -2.84 -10.93
C ASN A 36 -1.43 -3.34 -10.19
N MET A 37 -2.50 -2.53 -10.26
CA MET A 37 -3.73 -2.82 -9.50
C MET A 37 -4.34 -4.17 -9.88
N ASN A 38 -4.32 -4.52 -11.16
CA ASN A 38 -4.88 -5.80 -11.61
C ASN A 38 -4.11 -6.97 -11.06
N GLU A 39 -2.78 -6.88 -11.06
CA GLU A 39 -1.93 -7.93 -10.50
C GLU A 39 -2.18 -8.12 -9.01
N LEU A 40 -2.25 -7.02 -8.27
CA LEU A 40 -2.54 -7.08 -6.84
C LEU A 40 -3.89 -7.73 -6.56
N ALA A 41 -4.93 -7.28 -7.26
CA ALA A 41 -6.27 -7.83 -7.07
C ALA A 41 -6.29 -9.32 -7.37
N SER A 42 -5.61 -9.73 -8.43
CA SER A 42 -5.54 -11.12 -8.83
C SER A 42 -4.85 -11.99 -7.77
N HIS A 43 -3.70 -11.52 -7.27
CA HIS A 43 -2.97 -12.24 -6.21
C HIS A 43 -3.80 -12.37 -4.93
N LEU A 44 -4.60 -11.37 -4.64
CA LEU A 44 -5.38 -11.35 -3.40
C LEU A 44 -6.75 -12.02 -3.54
N GLY A 45 -7.15 -12.30 -4.77
CA GLY A 45 -8.46 -12.90 -5.03
C GLY A 45 -9.63 -11.97 -4.75
N ILE A 46 -9.45 -10.68 -4.97
CA ILE A 46 -10.50 -9.68 -4.72
C ILE A 46 -10.75 -8.84 -5.98
N THR A 47 -11.84 -8.08 -5.97
CA THR A 47 -12.16 -7.20 -7.07
C THR A 47 -11.30 -5.94 -7.04
N ASN A 48 -11.16 -5.28 -8.20
CA ASN A 48 -10.44 -4.02 -8.27
C ASN A 48 -11.11 -2.94 -7.42
N GLY A 49 -12.43 -2.95 -7.33
CA GLY A 49 -13.15 -2.00 -6.49
C GLY A 49 -12.82 -2.16 -5.00
N ALA A 50 -12.80 -3.40 -4.53
CA ALA A 50 -12.43 -3.68 -3.15
C ALA A 50 -10.98 -3.29 -2.89
N LEU A 51 -10.09 -3.61 -3.83
CA LEU A 51 -8.67 -3.25 -3.70
C LEU A 51 -8.50 -1.74 -3.64
N THR A 52 -9.17 -1.00 -4.52
CA THR A 52 -9.06 0.46 -4.57
C THR A 52 -9.39 1.10 -3.23
N SER A 53 -10.42 0.59 -2.55
CA SER A 53 -10.80 1.10 -1.24
C SER A 53 -9.67 0.92 -0.22
N HIS A 54 -9.03 -0.24 -0.19
CA HIS A 54 -7.92 -0.50 0.72
C HIS A 54 -6.69 0.32 0.37
N ILE A 55 -6.35 0.39 -0.91
CA ILE A 55 -5.18 1.14 -1.38
C ILE A 55 -5.31 2.61 -1.03
N LYS A 56 -6.51 3.18 -1.19
CA LYS A 56 -6.76 4.58 -0.88
C LYS A 56 -6.49 4.89 0.59
N LYS A 57 -6.95 4.01 1.49
CA LYS A 57 -6.70 4.16 2.92
C LYS A 57 -5.22 4.08 3.25
N MET A 58 -4.51 3.17 2.59
CA MET A 58 -3.07 3.01 2.82
C MET A 58 -2.27 4.17 2.24
N GLU A 59 -2.72 4.73 1.13
CA GLU A 59 -2.10 5.92 0.55
C GLU A 59 -2.26 7.13 1.47
N GLU A 60 -3.43 7.27 2.10
CA GLU A 60 -3.69 8.38 3.02
C GLU A 60 -2.70 8.44 4.18
N VAL A 61 -2.19 7.30 4.61
CA VAL A 61 -1.20 7.24 5.69
C VAL A 61 0.21 6.99 5.17
N SER A 62 0.43 7.19 3.88
CA SER A 62 1.72 7.10 3.22
C SER A 62 2.39 5.72 3.27
N LEU A 63 1.60 4.66 3.44
CA LEU A 63 2.13 3.30 3.37
C LEU A 63 2.35 2.85 1.93
N ILE A 64 1.58 3.40 1.00
CA ILE A 64 1.64 3.06 -0.41
C ILE A 64 1.69 4.34 -1.23
N THR A 65 2.48 4.32 -2.29
CA THR A 65 2.50 5.37 -3.31
C THR A 65 1.91 4.79 -4.58
N ILE A 66 1.02 5.55 -5.21
CA ILE A 66 0.43 5.17 -6.48
C ILE A 66 1.06 6.01 -7.57
N LEU A 67 1.58 5.33 -8.58
CA LEU A 67 2.17 5.98 -9.75
C LEU A 67 1.31 5.66 -10.96
N SER A 68 1.07 6.68 -11.78
CA SER A 68 0.39 6.48 -13.06
C SER A 68 1.44 6.33 -14.13
N GLU A 69 1.33 5.27 -14.91
CA GLU A 69 2.27 5.00 -15.99
C GLU A 69 1.48 4.87 -17.28
N ARG A 70 1.95 5.55 -18.34
CA ARG A 70 1.32 5.45 -19.64
C ARG A 70 1.90 4.25 -20.38
N GLY A 71 1.05 3.25 -20.60
CA GLY A 71 1.40 2.11 -21.41
C GLY A 71 0.77 2.21 -22.79
N GLY A 72 1.05 1.23 -23.64
CA GLY A 72 0.50 1.19 -24.99
C GLY A 72 -1.01 1.01 -25.04
N HIS A 73 -1.64 0.64 -23.94
CA HIS A 73 -3.08 0.37 -23.87
C HIS A 73 -3.77 1.26 -22.83
N GLY A 74 -3.22 2.44 -22.56
CA GLY A 74 -3.79 3.38 -21.61
C GLY A 74 -2.94 3.54 -20.37
N ASN A 75 -3.52 4.18 -19.37
CA ASN A 75 -2.81 4.45 -18.13
C ASN A 75 -2.91 3.24 -17.19
N GLN A 76 -1.77 2.82 -16.67
CA GLN A 76 -1.72 1.80 -15.63
C GLN A 76 -1.33 2.47 -14.32
N LYS A 77 -1.94 2.01 -13.25
CA LYS A 77 -1.58 2.46 -11.91
C LYS A 77 -0.71 1.42 -11.26
N LEU A 78 0.47 1.86 -10.85
CA LEU A 78 1.42 1.01 -10.14
C LEU A 78 1.41 1.37 -8.67
N CYS A 79 1.41 0.34 -7.83
CA CYS A 79 1.49 0.50 -6.39
C CYS A 79 2.87 0.08 -5.94
N ARG A 80 3.46 0.86 -5.04
CA ARG A 80 4.71 0.50 -4.39
C ARG A 80 4.67 0.96 -2.95
N ILE A 81 5.57 0.43 -2.13
CA ILE A 81 5.71 0.88 -0.75
C ILE A 81 6.05 2.36 -0.78
N GLY A 82 5.23 3.16 -0.11
CA GLY A 82 5.36 4.61 -0.11
C GLY A 82 5.88 5.16 1.20
N LEU A 83 6.75 4.44 1.87
CA LEU A 83 7.22 4.85 3.19
C LEU A 83 8.20 6.00 3.08
N ASP A 84 7.91 7.06 3.82
CA ASP A 84 8.88 8.11 4.05
C ASP A 84 9.89 7.57 5.06
N LYS A 85 11.15 7.57 4.69
CA LYS A 85 12.21 7.04 5.54
C LYS A 85 12.29 7.74 6.89
N ASN A 86 11.77 8.96 6.96
CA ASN A 86 11.79 9.73 8.20
C ASN A 86 10.60 9.45 9.11
N LEU A 87 9.54 8.83 8.58
CA LEU A 87 8.32 8.56 9.33
C LEU A 87 8.21 7.10 9.73
N VAL A 88 8.42 6.19 8.78
CA VAL A 88 8.26 4.77 9.01
C VAL A 88 9.41 4.03 8.39
N GLU A 89 10.03 3.17 9.16
CA GLU A 89 11.07 2.27 8.68
C GLU A 89 10.65 0.86 9.08
N ILE A 90 10.45 0.00 8.10
CA ILE A 90 10.09 -1.39 8.34
C ILE A 90 11.31 -2.26 8.17
N GLN A 91 11.73 -2.89 9.24
CA GLN A 91 12.82 -3.85 9.21
C GLN A 91 12.23 -5.25 9.30
N GLN A 92 12.76 -6.12 8.49
CA GLN A 92 12.39 -7.51 8.50
C GLN A 92 13.49 -8.37 9.08
#